data_417f1c4880ff0cef64a466c208e7cf96
#
_entry.id   417f1c4880ff0cef64a466c208e7cf96
#
_cell.length_a   1.000
_cell.length_b   1.000
_cell.length_c   1.000
_cell.angle_alpha   90.00
_cell.angle_beta   90.00
_cell.angle_gamma   90.00
#
_symmetry.space_group_name_H-M   'P 1'
#
loop_
_entity.id
_entity.type
_entity.pdbx_description
1 polymer ?
#
loop_
_entity_poly.entity_id
_entity_poly.type
_entity_poly.pdbx_seq_one_letter_code
_entity_poly.pdbx_strand_id
1 'polypeptide(L)'
;MTKKGNEMKVALLQQEFKGTKEATIAKTLELIAEAKKGGADLVVCQELHQTQYFCQSEDTNFFDHANDWQEDVAFWGRVAKDNGVVLVTSLFEKRADGLYHNTAFVFERDGSVAGKYRKMHIPDDPGFYEKFYFTPGDIGFEPVETSLGKLGVLVCWDQWYPEAARLMALKGAKILIYPTAIGWFEGDSDDEKSRQLEAWVAVQRGHSVANGLPVVAVNRVGFEKDDSGVMDGIKFWGNSFVFGPQGEQLFRANSTDELCKIVEIDMKRSEEVRRIWPFLRDRRIDAYANITKRFID
;
A
#
# COMPACT_ATOMS: atom_id res chain seq x y z
N MET A 1 -13.24 -29.39 -0.56
CA MET A 1 -11.97 -29.15 -1.27
C MET A 1 -10.96 -28.70 -0.21
N THR A 2 -10.00 -29.54 0.11
CA THR A 2 -8.92 -29.21 1.06
C THR A 2 -8.08 -28.06 0.45
N LYS A 3 -8.02 -26.87 1.10
CA LYS A 3 -7.05 -25.82 0.76
C LYS A 3 -5.67 -26.50 0.67
N LYS A 4 -4.99 -26.38 -0.46
CA LYS A 4 -3.56 -26.66 -0.54
C LYS A 4 -2.89 -25.65 0.39
N GLY A 5 -2.28 -26.09 1.47
CA GLY A 5 -1.87 -25.29 2.63
C GLY A 5 -0.78 -24.24 2.40
N ASN A 6 -0.52 -23.82 1.16
CA ASN A 6 0.54 -22.88 0.78
C ASN A 6 0.09 -21.75 -0.16
N GLU A 7 -1.19 -21.68 -0.53
CA GLU A 7 -1.73 -20.65 -1.43
C GLU A 7 -2.43 -19.58 -0.62
N MET A 8 -2.12 -18.31 -0.91
CA MET A 8 -2.79 -17.12 -0.35
C MET A 8 -3.57 -16.41 -1.45
N LYS A 9 -4.86 -16.19 -1.24
CA LYS A 9 -5.71 -15.39 -2.13
C LYS A 9 -5.73 -13.94 -1.66
N VAL A 10 -5.11 -13.06 -2.44
CA VAL A 10 -5.05 -11.62 -2.16
C VAL A 10 -6.02 -10.89 -3.08
N ALA A 11 -6.92 -10.10 -2.50
CA ALA A 11 -7.80 -9.20 -3.23
C ALA A 11 -7.23 -7.78 -3.23
N LEU A 12 -7.06 -7.21 -4.42
CA LEU A 12 -6.69 -5.82 -4.65
C LEU A 12 -7.96 -5.03 -4.90
N LEU A 13 -8.17 -3.94 -4.15
CA LEU A 13 -9.32 -3.03 -4.35
C LEU A 13 -8.82 -1.73 -4.99
N GLN A 14 -8.92 -1.64 -6.32
CA GLN A 14 -8.65 -0.41 -7.07
C GLN A 14 -9.96 0.31 -7.30
N GLN A 15 -10.12 1.52 -6.75
CA GLN A 15 -11.36 2.30 -6.88
C GLN A 15 -11.12 3.80 -7.01
N GLU A 16 -12.12 4.51 -7.48
CA GLU A 16 -12.22 5.96 -7.50
C GLU A 16 -12.79 6.50 -6.18
N PHE A 17 -12.51 7.75 -5.89
CA PHE A 17 -13.29 8.53 -4.92
C PHE A 17 -14.71 8.76 -5.45
N LYS A 18 -15.73 8.54 -4.63
CA LYS A 18 -17.15 8.60 -5.01
C LYS A 18 -17.84 9.91 -4.62
N GLY A 19 -17.07 10.99 -4.46
CA GLY A 19 -17.59 12.32 -4.16
C GLY A 19 -17.80 12.59 -2.67
N THR A 20 -18.05 11.58 -1.84
CA THR A 20 -18.14 11.68 -0.37
C THR A 20 -17.47 10.48 0.31
N LYS A 21 -17.11 10.64 1.61
CA LYS A 21 -16.57 9.56 2.43
C LYS A 21 -17.54 8.38 2.48
N GLU A 22 -18.82 8.64 2.69
CA GLU A 22 -19.88 7.62 2.84
C GLU A 22 -20.05 6.82 1.54
N ALA A 23 -20.13 7.49 0.40
CA ALA A 23 -20.28 6.83 -0.90
C ALA A 23 -19.03 6.01 -1.25
N THR A 24 -17.84 6.50 -0.91
CA THR A 24 -16.57 5.81 -1.12
C THR A 24 -16.46 4.57 -0.23
N ILE A 25 -16.84 4.68 1.05
CA ILE A 25 -16.93 3.53 1.96
C ILE A 25 -17.93 2.50 1.43
N ALA A 26 -19.13 2.93 0.99
CA ALA A 26 -20.12 2.01 0.44
C ALA A 26 -19.54 1.21 -0.75
N LYS A 27 -18.80 1.86 -1.64
CA LYS A 27 -18.12 1.19 -2.75
C LYS A 27 -17.03 0.22 -2.26
N THR A 28 -16.24 0.61 -1.26
CA THR A 28 -15.24 -0.29 -0.67
C THR A 28 -15.89 -1.55 -0.09
N LEU A 29 -17.05 -1.40 0.59
CA LEU A 29 -17.79 -2.54 1.15
C LEU A 29 -18.30 -3.49 0.06
N GLU A 30 -18.81 -2.98 -1.07
CA GLU A 30 -19.18 -3.80 -2.23
C GLU A 30 -17.99 -4.64 -2.72
N LEU A 31 -16.83 -4.01 -2.91
CA LEU A 31 -15.62 -4.69 -3.38
C LEU A 31 -15.10 -5.72 -2.35
N ILE A 32 -15.21 -5.44 -1.04
CA ILE A 32 -14.86 -6.40 0.01
C ILE A 32 -15.83 -7.60 0.00
N ALA A 33 -17.12 -7.36 -0.22
CA ALA A 33 -18.09 -8.44 -0.34
C ALA A 33 -17.81 -9.34 -1.56
N GLU A 34 -17.37 -8.75 -2.67
CA GLU A 34 -16.90 -9.47 -3.85
C GLU A 34 -15.64 -10.29 -3.54
N ALA A 35 -14.66 -9.71 -2.84
CA ALA A 35 -13.44 -10.40 -2.38
C ALA A 35 -13.79 -11.62 -1.49
N LYS A 36 -14.70 -11.44 -0.52
CA LYS A 36 -15.20 -12.54 0.34
C LYS A 36 -15.83 -13.64 -0.49
N LYS A 37 -16.72 -13.29 -1.42
CA LYS A 37 -17.40 -14.26 -2.31
C LYS A 37 -16.40 -15.06 -3.15
N GLY A 38 -15.31 -14.43 -3.59
CA GLY A 38 -14.22 -15.09 -4.32
C GLY A 38 -13.25 -15.86 -3.43
N GLY A 39 -13.44 -15.83 -2.10
CA GLY A 39 -12.64 -16.58 -1.12
C GLY A 39 -11.29 -15.96 -0.82
N ALA A 40 -11.16 -14.64 -0.86
CA ALA A 40 -9.95 -13.93 -0.48
C ALA A 40 -9.56 -14.21 0.97
N ASP A 41 -8.28 -14.38 1.22
CA ASP A 41 -7.68 -14.50 2.55
C ASP A 41 -7.25 -13.14 3.09
N LEU A 42 -6.71 -12.31 2.19
CA LEU A 42 -6.20 -10.96 2.43
C LEU A 42 -6.89 -9.98 1.49
N VAL A 43 -7.34 -8.87 2.01
CA VAL A 43 -7.89 -7.74 1.22
C VAL A 43 -7.02 -6.51 1.44
N VAL A 44 -6.63 -5.84 0.37
CA VAL A 44 -5.79 -4.64 0.41
C VAL A 44 -6.53 -3.48 -0.22
N CYS A 45 -6.73 -2.42 0.56
CA CYS A 45 -7.23 -1.13 0.09
C CYS A 45 -6.08 -0.24 -0.40
N GLN A 46 -6.40 0.78 -1.17
CA GLN A 46 -5.46 1.83 -1.55
C GLN A 46 -5.16 2.79 -0.38
N GLU A 47 -4.20 3.69 -0.55
CA GLU A 47 -3.84 4.71 0.43
C GLU A 47 -4.98 5.70 0.65
N LEU A 48 -5.24 6.08 1.92
CA LEU A 48 -6.28 7.04 2.34
C LEU A 48 -7.63 6.77 1.66
N HIS A 49 -7.98 5.47 1.54
CA HIS A 49 -8.96 4.92 0.62
C HIS A 49 -10.40 5.41 0.81
N GLN A 50 -10.75 5.94 1.98
CA GLN A 50 -12.13 6.32 2.30
C GLN A 50 -12.47 7.79 2.02
N THR A 51 -11.46 8.64 1.72
CA THR A 51 -11.65 10.06 1.47
C THR A 51 -11.09 10.48 0.11
N GLN A 52 -11.42 11.69 -0.33
CA GLN A 52 -10.67 12.35 -1.37
C GLN A 52 -9.18 12.38 -1.00
N TYR A 53 -8.31 12.36 -1.99
CA TYR A 53 -6.89 12.61 -1.75
C TYR A 53 -6.67 14.11 -1.52
N PHE A 54 -6.77 14.52 -0.27
CA PHE A 54 -6.78 15.93 0.15
C PHE A 54 -5.39 16.59 0.13
N CYS A 55 -4.31 15.81 -0.03
CA CYS A 55 -2.95 16.35 -0.02
C CYS A 55 -2.57 17.09 -1.32
N GLN A 56 -3.52 17.34 -2.22
CA GLN A 56 -3.30 18.14 -3.43
C GLN A 56 -3.00 19.62 -3.13
N SER A 57 -3.43 20.10 -1.96
CA SER A 57 -3.23 21.47 -1.48
C SER A 57 -3.00 21.48 0.03
N GLU A 58 -2.52 22.60 0.55
CA GLU A 58 -2.31 22.84 1.98
C GLU A 58 -3.54 23.59 2.54
N ASP A 59 -4.47 22.85 3.18
CA ASP A 59 -5.66 23.41 3.82
C ASP A 59 -5.85 22.81 5.23
N THR A 60 -5.84 23.68 6.22
CA THR A 60 -6.00 23.28 7.64
C THR A 60 -7.35 22.64 7.94
N ASN A 61 -8.39 22.85 7.13
CA ASN A 61 -9.70 22.24 7.31
C ASN A 61 -9.65 20.71 7.08
N PHE A 62 -8.71 20.23 6.25
CA PHE A 62 -8.58 18.78 5.99
C PHE A 62 -8.07 17.98 7.20
N PHE A 63 -7.50 18.63 8.22
CA PHE A 63 -7.20 17.93 9.47
C PHE A 63 -8.44 17.38 10.17
N ASP A 64 -9.63 17.93 9.88
CA ASP A 64 -10.90 17.43 10.41
C ASP A 64 -11.23 16.01 9.92
N HIS A 65 -10.68 15.56 8.78
CA HIS A 65 -10.80 14.17 8.33
C HIS A 65 -10.20 13.14 9.31
N ALA A 66 -9.35 13.58 10.22
CA ALA A 66 -8.75 12.71 11.24
C ALA A 66 -9.51 12.73 12.58
N ASN A 67 -10.58 13.52 12.72
CA ASN A 67 -11.28 13.64 14.02
C ASN A 67 -11.89 12.33 14.48
N ASP A 68 -12.47 11.54 13.57
CA ASP A 68 -13.16 10.28 13.86
C ASP A 68 -12.28 9.05 13.55
N TRP A 69 -10.95 9.18 13.56
CA TRP A 69 -10.06 8.10 13.13
C TRP A 69 -10.19 6.82 13.98
N GLN A 70 -10.55 6.94 15.26
CA GLN A 70 -10.74 5.80 16.16
C GLN A 70 -12.01 5.03 15.81
N GLU A 71 -13.08 5.74 15.46
CA GLU A 71 -14.32 5.18 14.94
C GLU A 71 -14.09 4.50 13.59
N ASP A 72 -13.29 5.10 12.72
CA ASP A 72 -12.88 4.49 11.45
C ASP A 72 -12.12 3.18 11.70
N VAL A 73 -11.15 3.16 12.60
CA VAL A 73 -10.43 1.93 12.98
C VAL A 73 -11.39 0.86 13.50
N ALA A 74 -12.30 1.24 14.42
CA ALA A 74 -13.30 0.30 14.94
C ALA A 74 -14.25 -0.19 13.84
N PHE A 75 -14.65 0.67 12.92
CA PHE A 75 -15.48 0.32 11.76
C PHE A 75 -14.80 -0.71 10.86
N TRP A 76 -13.56 -0.46 10.43
CA TRP A 76 -12.83 -1.36 9.55
C TRP A 76 -12.47 -2.69 10.23
N GLY A 77 -12.27 -2.70 11.55
CA GLY A 77 -12.16 -3.93 12.32
C GLY A 77 -13.43 -4.78 12.25
N ARG A 78 -14.61 -4.16 12.40
CA ARG A 78 -15.89 -4.89 12.21
C ARG A 78 -16.03 -5.42 10.79
N VAL A 79 -15.67 -4.62 9.78
CA VAL A 79 -15.72 -5.05 8.38
C VAL A 79 -14.82 -6.27 8.13
N ALA A 80 -13.61 -6.29 8.67
CA ALA A 80 -12.70 -7.43 8.58
C ALA A 80 -13.33 -8.70 9.20
N LYS A 81 -13.91 -8.56 10.39
CA LYS A 81 -14.59 -9.65 11.11
C LYS A 81 -15.80 -10.19 10.35
N ASP A 82 -16.69 -9.32 9.89
CA ASP A 82 -17.94 -9.71 9.22
C ASP A 82 -17.67 -10.42 7.89
N ASN A 83 -16.52 -10.14 7.28
CA ASN A 83 -16.07 -10.79 6.05
C ASN A 83 -15.11 -11.95 6.29
N GLY A 84 -14.54 -12.10 7.49
CA GLY A 84 -13.61 -13.17 7.85
C GLY A 84 -12.30 -13.11 7.08
N VAL A 85 -11.82 -11.90 6.77
CA VAL A 85 -10.59 -11.65 6.00
C VAL A 85 -9.56 -10.89 6.84
N VAL A 86 -8.28 -11.06 6.53
CA VAL A 86 -7.26 -10.11 6.97
C VAL A 86 -7.39 -8.88 6.07
N LEU A 87 -7.47 -7.68 6.66
CA LEU A 87 -7.73 -6.44 5.92
C LEU A 87 -6.59 -5.44 6.15
N VAL A 88 -6.05 -4.90 5.08
CA VAL A 88 -5.08 -3.79 5.10
C VAL A 88 -5.76 -2.53 4.59
N THR A 89 -5.79 -1.50 5.43
CA THR A 89 -6.34 -0.17 5.14
C THR A 89 -5.24 0.88 5.21
N SER A 90 -5.55 2.13 4.82
CA SER A 90 -4.71 3.29 5.08
C SER A 90 -5.62 4.45 5.49
N LEU A 91 -5.35 5.02 6.66
CA LEU A 91 -6.21 6.01 7.31
C LEU A 91 -5.40 7.23 7.78
N PHE A 92 -6.08 8.34 7.98
CA PHE A 92 -5.52 9.54 8.57
C PHE A 92 -5.59 9.46 10.10
N GLU A 93 -4.47 9.12 10.76
CA GLU A 93 -4.38 8.95 12.22
C GLU A 93 -4.09 10.28 12.91
N LYS A 94 -4.96 10.74 13.81
CA LYS A 94 -4.68 11.82 14.76
C LYS A 94 -4.10 11.20 16.05
N ARG A 95 -2.77 11.25 16.21
CA ARG A 95 -2.10 10.72 17.39
C ARG A 95 -2.26 11.61 18.62
N ALA A 96 -2.20 12.93 18.38
CA ALA A 96 -2.40 13.98 19.37
C ALA A 96 -2.76 15.28 18.63
N ASP A 97 -3.12 16.32 19.34
CA ASP A 97 -3.35 17.64 18.73
C ASP A 97 -2.09 18.16 18.07
N GLY A 98 -2.19 18.45 16.78
CA GLY A 98 -1.06 18.87 15.95
C GLY A 98 -0.09 17.76 15.53
N LEU A 99 -0.39 16.48 15.82
CA LEU A 99 0.46 15.35 15.45
C LEU A 99 -0.35 14.28 14.72
N TYR A 100 -0.11 14.15 13.42
CA TYR A 100 -0.87 13.30 12.52
C TYR A 100 0.02 12.39 11.71
N HIS A 101 -0.51 11.24 11.31
CA HIS A 101 0.20 10.27 10.47
C HIS A 101 -0.72 9.69 9.39
N ASN A 102 -0.11 9.38 8.25
CA ASN A 102 -0.68 8.46 7.26
C ASN A 102 -0.35 7.04 7.73
N THR A 103 -1.38 6.28 8.12
CA THR A 103 -1.20 5.03 8.83
C THR A 103 -1.94 3.88 8.16
N ALA A 104 -1.22 2.85 7.78
CA ALA A 104 -1.82 1.57 7.40
C ALA A 104 -2.15 0.77 8.66
N PHE A 105 -3.41 0.37 8.80
CA PHE A 105 -3.88 -0.55 9.84
C PHE A 105 -4.08 -1.93 9.22
N VAL A 106 -3.64 -2.95 9.93
CA VAL A 106 -3.87 -4.35 9.57
C VAL A 106 -4.83 -4.96 10.59
N PHE A 107 -5.95 -5.43 10.11
CA PHE A 107 -6.96 -6.09 10.92
C PHE A 107 -6.91 -7.59 10.70
N GLU A 108 -7.00 -8.34 11.81
CA GLU A 108 -7.14 -9.79 11.78
C GLU A 108 -8.60 -10.18 11.47
N ARG A 109 -8.82 -11.45 11.10
CA ARG A 109 -10.13 -12.03 10.74
C ARG A 109 -11.19 -11.93 11.85
N ASP A 110 -10.77 -11.77 13.09
CA ASP A 110 -11.68 -11.56 14.24
C ASP A 110 -12.02 -10.08 14.47
N GLY A 111 -11.44 -9.18 13.68
CA GLY A 111 -11.62 -7.74 13.73
C GLY A 111 -10.66 -7.01 14.67
N SER A 112 -9.78 -7.72 15.35
CA SER A 112 -8.73 -7.09 16.15
C SER A 112 -7.70 -6.39 15.26
N VAL A 113 -7.09 -5.32 15.76
CA VAL A 113 -5.94 -4.67 15.12
C VAL A 113 -4.72 -5.56 15.35
N ALA A 114 -4.28 -6.26 14.30
CA ALA A 114 -3.06 -7.08 14.34
C ALA A 114 -1.81 -6.20 14.47
N GLY A 115 -1.83 -5.02 13.87
CA GLY A 115 -0.76 -4.04 13.95
C GLY A 115 -0.99 -2.87 13.03
N LYS A 116 -0.02 -1.95 12.99
CA LYS A 116 -0.07 -0.79 12.11
C LYS A 116 1.33 -0.40 11.64
N TYR A 117 1.37 0.33 10.54
CA TYR A 117 2.56 0.96 10.00
C TYR A 117 2.28 2.43 9.72
N ARG A 118 3.10 3.34 10.25
CA ARG A 118 3.06 4.78 9.95
C ARG A 118 4.03 5.07 8.82
N LYS A 119 3.55 5.66 7.74
CA LYS A 119 4.35 6.02 6.55
C LYS A 119 5.62 6.76 6.96
N MET A 120 6.78 6.21 6.59
CA MET A 120 8.09 6.74 6.98
C MET A 120 8.59 7.81 6.01
N HIS A 121 8.40 7.59 4.70
CA HIS A 121 8.80 8.53 3.67
C HIS A 121 7.59 9.36 3.25
N ILE A 122 7.64 10.67 3.51
CA ILE A 122 6.54 11.60 3.23
C ILE A 122 6.93 12.46 2.04
N PRO A 123 6.17 12.42 0.91
CA PRO A 123 6.43 13.25 -0.26
C PRO A 123 6.08 14.73 0.00
N ASP A 124 6.63 15.60 -0.85
CA ASP A 124 6.39 17.05 -0.83
C ASP A 124 6.55 17.59 -2.26
N ASP A 125 5.87 16.97 -3.19
CA ASP A 125 5.88 17.31 -4.60
C ASP A 125 4.60 18.05 -4.97
N PRO A 126 4.55 18.80 -6.10
CA PRO A 126 3.33 19.46 -6.56
C PRO A 126 2.14 18.50 -6.65
N GLY A 127 1.06 18.81 -5.94
CA GLY A 127 -0.13 17.98 -5.81
C GLY A 127 -0.01 16.84 -4.79
N PHE A 128 1.15 16.69 -4.14
CA PHE A 128 1.40 15.68 -3.10
C PHE A 128 2.05 16.30 -1.86
N TYR A 129 1.42 17.37 -1.32
CA TYR A 129 1.91 18.15 -0.17
C TYR A 129 1.66 17.42 1.16
N GLU A 130 2.10 16.16 1.23
CA GLU A 130 1.84 15.32 2.40
C GLU A 130 2.60 15.77 3.64
N LYS A 131 3.74 16.45 3.50
CA LYS A 131 4.50 16.97 4.65
C LYS A 131 3.75 18.05 5.44
N PHE A 132 2.79 18.72 4.83
CA PHE A 132 1.92 19.66 5.53
C PHE A 132 1.03 18.94 6.56
N TYR A 133 0.59 17.72 6.23
CA TYR A 133 -0.37 16.94 7.02
C TYR A 133 0.29 15.92 7.94
N PHE A 134 1.33 15.23 7.48
CA PHE A 134 1.81 14.03 8.15
C PHE A 134 3.22 14.17 8.72
N THR A 135 3.35 13.77 9.97
CA THR A 135 4.64 13.50 10.58
C THR A 135 5.17 12.16 10.08
N PRO A 136 6.47 12.04 9.74
CA PRO A 136 7.09 10.77 9.41
C PRO A 136 6.83 9.70 10.49
N GLY A 137 6.70 8.45 10.06
CA GLY A 137 6.49 7.32 10.96
C GLY A 137 7.62 7.14 11.98
N ASP A 138 7.27 6.70 13.17
CA ASP A 138 8.19 6.58 14.32
C ASP A 138 8.18 5.19 14.96
N ILE A 139 7.53 4.22 14.32
CA ILE A 139 7.47 2.82 14.79
C ILE A 139 8.39 1.88 14.02
N GLY A 140 9.19 2.42 13.09
CA GLY A 140 10.16 1.68 12.30
C GLY A 140 9.54 0.85 11.18
N PHE A 141 10.38 0.08 10.50
CA PHE A 141 10.00 -0.86 9.44
C PHE A 141 9.75 -2.24 10.08
N GLU A 142 8.56 -2.41 10.69
CA GLU A 142 8.19 -3.63 11.39
C GLU A 142 7.06 -4.36 10.64
N PRO A 143 7.29 -5.61 10.17
CA PRO A 143 6.23 -6.42 9.60
C PRO A 143 5.16 -6.76 10.65
N VAL A 144 3.90 -6.72 10.24
CA VAL A 144 2.76 -7.05 11.11
C VAL A 144 2.55 -8.56 11.11
N GLU A 145 2.52 -9.16 12.30
CA GLU A 145 2.20 -10.59 12.50
C GLU A 145 0.68 -10.80 12.34
N THR A 146 0.29 -11.78 11.54
CA THR A 146 -1.10 -12.14 11.29
C THR A 146 -1.27 -13.65 11.17
N SER A 147 -2.51 -14.15 11.11
CA SER A 147 -2.82 -15.54 10.81
C SER A 147 -2.32 -16.01 9.42
N LEU A 148 -1.96 -15.06 8.54
CA LEU A 148 -1.37 -15.31 7.23
C LEU A 148 0.17 -15.26 7.24
N GLY A 149 0.78 -15.03 8.40
CA GLY A 149 2.20 -14.76 8.59
C GLY A 149 2.52 -13.27 8.62
N LYS A 150 3.81 -12.94 8.55
CA LYS A 150 4.29 -11.56 8.63
C LYS A 150 4.04 -10.78 7.35
N LEU A 151 3.23 -9.73 7.42
CA LEU A 151 2.96 -8.81 6.33
C LEU A 151 3.87 -7.60 6.42
N GLY A 152 4.70 -7.36 5.42
CA GLY A 152 5.54 -6.16 5.28
C GLY A 152 4.73 -5.05 4.63
N VAL A 153 3.98 -4.30 5.44
CA VAL A 153 3.15 -3.20 4.95
C VAL A 153 3.95 -1.90 4.93
N LEU A 154 3.97 -1.25 3.79
CA LEU A 154 4.60 0.03 3.52
C LEU A 154 3.57 0.89 2.77
N VAL A 155 3.72 2.22 2.76
CA VAL A 155 2.70 3.10 2.16
C VAL A 155 3.32 3.99 1.08
N CYS A 156 2.78 3.91 -0.12
CA CYS A 156 2.99 4.80 -1.28
C CYS A 156 4.46 5.19 -1.48
N TRP A 157 4.90 6.37 -1.04
CA TRP A 157 6.25 6.90 -1.25
C TRP A 157 7.37 5.98 -0.75
N ASP A 158 7.10 5.13 0.27
CA ASP A 158 8.03 4.10 0.72
C ASP A 158 8.43 3.13 -0.40
N GLN A 159 7.60 2.99 -1.42
CA GLN A 159 7.81 2.07 -2.55
C GLN A 159 9.05 2.41 -3.41
N TRP A 160 9.53 3.65 -3.34
CA TRP A 160 10.71 4.09 -4.09
C TRP A 160 12.03 3.73 -3.41
N TYR A 161 11.99 3.32 -2.13
CA TYR A 161 13.17 3.12 -1.27
C TYR A 161 13.44 1.62 -1.05
N PRO A 162 14.48 1.06 -1.72
CA PRO A 162 14.86 -0.35 -1.56
C PRO A 162 15.18 -0.73 -0.12
N GLU A 163 15.64 0.21 0.70
CA GLU A 163 15.98 0.02 2.11
C GLU A 163 14.75 -0.41 2.91
N ALA A 164 13.59 0.21 2.68
CA ALA A 164 12.35 -0.11 3.37
C ALA A 164 11.92 -1.56 3.09
N ALA A 165 11.88 -1.94 1.80
CA ALA A 165 11.59 -3.31 1.37
C ALA A 165 12.58 -4.33 1.96
N ARG A 166 13.87 -3.99 1.97
CA ARG A 166 14.93 -4.84 2.52
C ARG A 166 14.79 -5.03 4.02
N LEU A 167 14.50 -3.98 4.78
CA LEU A 167 14.32 -4.06 6.23
C LEU A 167 13.12 -4.92 6.60
N MET A 168 11.99 -4.78 5.90
CA MET A 168 10.83 -5.66 6.07
C MET A 168 11.21 -7.13 5.79
N ALA A 169 11.93 -7.41 4.70
CA ALA A 169 12.36 -8.75 4.34
C ALA A 169 13.32 -9.36 5.38
N LEU A 170 14.26 -8.56 5.92
CA LEU A 170 15.22 -9.00 6.96
C LEU A 170 14.52 -9.33 8.28
N LYS A 171 13.37 -8.70 8.58
CA LYS A 171 12.54 -8.99 9.76
C LYS A 171 11.55 -10.13 9.52
N GLY A 172 11.64 -10.79 8.37
CA GLY A 172 10.89 -12.01 8.07
C GLY A 172 9.52 -11.81 7.43
N ALA A 173 9.26 -10.62 6.84
CA ALA A 173 8.08 -10.44 6.00
C ALA A 173 7.97 -11.55 4.95
N LYS A 174 6.75 -12.04 4.74
CA LYS A 174 6.44 -13.08 3.74
C LYS A 174 5.94 -12.50 2.42
N ILE A 175 5.44 -11.27 2.46
CA ILE A 175 4.90 -10.51 1.35
C ILE A 175 5.12 -9.02 1.63
N LEU A 176 5.35 -8.21 0.60
CA LEU A 176 5.40 -6.76 0.69
C LEU A 176 4.11 -6.18 0.12
N ILE A 177 3.50 -5.23 0.82
CA ILE A 177 2.20 -4.65 0.50
C ILE A 177 2.31 -3.13 0.51
N TYR A 178 1.81 -2.48 -0.54
CA TYR A 178 1.87 -1.03 -0.74
C TYR A 178 0.49 -0.45 -1.06
N PRO A 179 -0.32 -0.04 -0.06
CA PRO A 179 -1.39 0.93 -0.28
C PRO A 179 -0.81 2.20 -0.90
N THR A 180 -1.38 2.65 -2.02
CA THR A 180 -0.80 3.71 -2.84
C THR A 180 -1.87 4.70 -3.32
N ALA A 181 -1.49 5.98 -3.46
CA ALA A 181 -2.21 7.02 -4.15
C ALA A 181 -1.20 7.82 -4.99
N ILE A 182 -0.94 7.38 -6.21
CA ILE A 182 0.01 8.02 -7.12
C ILE A 182 -0.64 8.26 -8.47
N GLY A 183 -0.41 9.45 -9.03
CA GLY A 183 -1.00 9.90 -10.27
C GLY A 183 -0.04 10.75 -11.09
N TRP A 184 -0.50 11.17 -12.27
CA TRP A 184 0.24 12.05 -13.16
C TRP A 184 0.00 13.52 -12.85
N PHE A 185 1.03 14.31 -13.04
CA PHE A 185 0.89 15.74 -13.22
C PHE A 185 0.37 15.99 -14.65
N GLU A 186 -0.75 16.71 -14.79
CA GLU A 186 -1.40 16.91 -16.10
C GLU A 186 -0.49 17.64 -17.11
N GLY A 187 0.42 18.50 -16.64
CA GLY A 187 1.38 19.21 -17.48
C GLY A 187 2.49 18.33 -18.09
N ASP A 188 2.66 17.08 -17.66
CA ASP A 188 3.68 16.18 -18.21
C ASP A 188 3.30 15.69 -19.61
N SER A 189 4.30 15.48 -20.47
CA SER A 189 4.11 14.84 -21.77
C SER A 189 3.72 13.37 -21.61
N ASP A 190 3.10 12.78 -22.64
CA ASP A 190 2.72 11.36 -22.62
C ASP A 190 3.95 10.44 -22.45
N ASP A 191 5.09 10.83 -23.05
CA ASP A 191 6.35 10.11 -22.87
C ASP A 191 6.83 10.15 -21.42
N GLU A 192 6.72 11.30 -20.74
CA GLU A 192 7.09 11.43 -19.33
C GLU A 192 6.15 10.64 -18.45
N LYS A 193 4.83 10.75 -18.67
CA LYS A 193 3.81 9.95 -17.98
C LYS A 193 4.09 8.45 -18.10
N SER A 194 4.48 7.99 -19.27
CA SER A 194 4.84 6.58 -19.50
C SER A 194 6.10 6.18 -18.74
N ARG A 195 7.15 7.02 -18.77
CA ARG A 195 8.39 6.75 -18.02
C ARG A 195 8.16 6.66 -16.51
N GLN A 196 7.37 7.57 -15.94
CA GLN A 196 7.04 7.59 -14.52
C GLN A 196 6.31 6.31 -14.10
N LEU A 197 5.29 5.91 -14.87
CA LEU A 197 4.53 4.69 -14.59
C LEU A 197 5.42 3.44 -14.65
N GLU A 198 6.25 3.32 -15.70
CA GLU A 198 7.14 2.16 -15.83
C GLU A 198 8.26 2.15 -14.78
N ALA A 199 8.76 3.31 -14.35
CA ALA A 199 9.71 3.41 -13.25
C ALA A 199 9.11 2.89 -11.93
N TRP A 200 7.85 3.25 -11.65
CA TRP A 200 7.11 2.77 -10.49
C TRP A 200 6.92 1.25 -10.50
N VAL A 201 6.55 0.70 -11.63
CA VAL A 201 6.41 -0.77 -11.81
C VAL A 201 7.77 -1.45 -11.68
N ALA A 202 8.81 -0.89 -12.30
CA ALA A 202 10.16 -1.47 -12.32
C ALA A 202 10.79 -1.54 -10.92
N VAL A 203 10.71 -0.47 -10.12
CA VAL A 203 11.30 -0.45 -8.78
C VAL A 203 10.67 -1.48 -7.86
N GLN A 204 9.35 -1.64 -7.90
CA GLN A 204 8.65 -2.61 -7.06
C GLN A 204 8.84 -4.05 -7.54
N ARG A 205 8.92 -4.27 -8.85
CA ARG A 205 9.37 -5.54 -9.42
C ARG A 205 10.80 -5.88 -8.97
N GLY A 206 11.68 -4.87 -8.90
CA GLY A 206 13.02 -5.01 -8.34
C GLY A 206 13.00 -5.43 -6.86
N HIS A 207 12.08 -4.90 -6.05
CA HIS A 207 11.93 -5.31 -4.64
C HIS A 207 11.54 -6.79 -4.52
N SER A 208 10.63 -7.28 -5.38
CA SER A 208 10.24 -8.69 -5.35
C SER A 208 11.44 -9.59 -5.65
N VAL A 209 12.19 -9.31 -6.71
CA VAL A 209 13.38 -10.08 -7.12
C VAL A 209 14.48 -10.02 -6.05
N ALA A 210 14.85 -8.81 -5.62
CA ALA A 210 15.97 -8.60 -4.70
C ALA A 210 15.73 -9.23 -3.31
N ASN A 211 14.47 -9.41 -2.91
CA ASN A 211 14.10 -9.99 -1.62
C ASN A 211 13.55 -11.42 -1.73
N GLY A 212 13.27 -11.90 -2.95
CA GLY A 212 12.64 -13.20 -3.18
C GLY A 212 11.28 -13.30 -2.48
N LEU A 213 10.45 -12.26 -2.58
CA LEU A 213 9.14 -12.12 -1.94
C LEU A 213 8.09 -11.63 -2.94
N PRO A 214 6.82 -12.06 -2.79
CA PRO A 214 5.73 -11.41 -3.52
C PRO A 214 5.59 -9.94 -3.15
N VAL A 215 5.18 -9.13 -4.12
CA VAL A 215 4.85 -7.69 -3.95
C VAL A 215 3.43 -7.44 -4.42
N VAL A 216 2.65 -6.73 -3.62
CA VAL A 216 1.29 -6.28 -3.93
C VAL A 216 1.24 -4.77 -3.81
N ALA A 217 0.90 -4.07 -4.87
CA ALA A 217 0.64 -2.64 -4.85
C ALA A 217 -0.81 -2.37 -5.27
N VAL A 218 -1.51 -1.58 -4.47
CA VAL A 218 -2.90 -1.20 -4.73
C VAL A 218 -2.99 0.30 -4.81
N ASN A 219 -3.28 0.81 -6.01
CA ASN A 219 -3.33 2.23 -6.30
C ASN A 219 -4.76 2.71 -6.52
N ARG A 220 -4.95 4.00 -6.34
CA ARG A 220 -6.13 4.75 -6.74
C ARG A 220 -6.29 4.79 -8.26
N VAL A 221 -7.52 4.99 -8.73
CA VAL A 221 -7.87 5.22 -10.12
C VAL A 221 -8.83 6.41 -10.22
N GLY A 222 -9.02 6.94 -11.41
CA GLY A 222 -9.91 8.08 -11.66
C GLY A 222 -9.19 9.43 -11.57
N PHE A 223 -9.97 10.49 -11.70
CA PHE A 223 -9.53 11.88 -11.59
C PHE A 223 -10.14 12.52 -10.36
N GLU A 224 -9.32 13.13 -9.53
CA GLU A 224 -9.77 13.89 -8.37
C GLU A 224 -9.36 15.35 -8.55
N LYS A 225 -10.38 16.22 -8.60
CA LYS A 225 -10.18 17.66 -8.76
C LYS A 225 -9.52 18.26 -7.52
N ASP A 226 -8.65 19.25 -7.70
CA ASP A 226 -8.16 20.09 -6.62
C ASP A 226 -9.19 21.19 -6.32
N ASP A 227 -9.84 21.10 -5.15
CA ASP A 227 -10.85 22.09 -4.74
C ASP A 227 -10.27 23.45 -4.39
N SER A 228 -8.95 23.54 -4.14
CA SER A 228 -8.28 24.83 -3.91
C SER A 228 -8.16 25.67 -5.18
N GLY A 229 -8.22 25.04 -6.36
CA GLY A 229 -8.03 25.67 -7.65
C GLY A 229 -6.59 26.07 -7.96
N VAL A 230 -5.61 25.59 -7.17
CA VAL A 230 -4.18 25.80 -7.44
C VAL A 230 -3.73 24.93 -8.60
N MET A 231 -4.30 23.74 -8.70
CA MET A 231 -4.12 22.77 -9.78
C MET A 231 -5.47 22.33 -10.35
N ASP A 232 -5.47 21.71 -11.52
CA ASP A 232 -6.69 21.12 -12.08
C ASP A 232 -7.12 19.86 -11.29
N GLY A 233 -6.17 19.10 -10.78
CA GLY A 233 -6.36 17.87 -10.05
C GLY A 233 -5.34 16.82 -10.41
N ILE A 234 -5.54 15.59 -9.91
CA ILE A 234 -4.67 14.44 -10.16
C ILE A 234 -5.44 13.34 -10.89
N LYS A 235 -4.87 12.87 -12.01
CA LYS A 235 -5.26 11.63 -12.68
C LYS A 235 -4.45 10.48 -12.09
N PHE A 236 -5.05 9.66 -11.23
CA PHE A 236 -4.40 8.51 -10.62
C PHE A 236 -4.11 7.41 -11.65
N TRP A 237 -2.96 6.72 -11.47
CA TRP A 237 -2.47 5.77 -12.46
C TRP A 237 -3.25 4.47 -12.54
N GLY A 238 -4.01 4.10 -11.49
CA GLY A 238 -4.50 2.74 -11.38
C GLY A 238 -3.34 1.75 -11.41
N ASN A 239 -3.34 0.84 -12.36
CA ASN A 239 -2.26 -0.13 -12.60
C ASN A 239 -1.87 -0.95 -11.36
N SER A 240 -2.77 -1.18 -10.41
CA SER A 240 -2.52 -2.07 -9.26
C SER A 240 -1.99 -3.42 -9.74
N PHE A 241 -1.01 -3.99 -9.04
CA PHE A 241 -0.35 -5.20 -9.51
C PHE A 241 0.06 -6.16 -8.39
N VAL A 242 0.33 -7.40 -8.82
CA VAL A 242 0.98 -8.44 -8.01
C VAL A 242 2.17 -8.99 -8.78
N PHE A 243 3.34 -8.98 -8.14
CA PHE A 243 4.52 -9.70 -8.59
C PHE A 243 4.80 -10.91 -7.69
N GLY A 244 5.20 -12.01 -8.29
CA GLY A 244 5.74 -13.16 -7.57
C GLY A 244 7.22 -12.96 -7.20
N PRO A 245 7.84 -13.91 -6.45
CA PRO A 245 9.15 -13.72 -5.82
C PRO A 245 10.34 -13.62 -6.78
N GLN A 246 10.14 -13.87 -8.07
CA GLN A 246 11.15 -13.65 -9.13
C GLN A 246 10.79 -12.50 -10.07
N GLY A 247 9.84 -11.64 -9.68
CA GLY A 247 9.38 -10.52 -10.48
C GLY A 247 8.42 -10.91 -11.60
N GLU A 248 7.91 -12.15 -11.60
CA GLU A 248 6.87 -12.58 -12.51
C GLU A 248 5.58 -11.80 -12.25
N GLN A 249 5.01 -11.22 -13.30
CA GLN A 249 3.75 -10.47 -13.18
C GLN A 249 2.58 -11.45 -13.10
N LEU A 250 2.05 -11.62 -11.88
CA LEU A 250 0.86 -12.45 -11.65
C LEU A 250 -0.41 -11.70 -12.05
N PHE A 251 -0.42 -10.38 -11.90
CA PHE A 251 -1.51 -9.50 -12.32
C PHE A 251 -1.02 -8.06 -12.46
N ARG A 252 -1.63 -7.31 -13.36
CA ARG A 252 -1.58 -5.84 -13.45
C ARG A 252 -2.92 -5.33 -13.99
N ALA A 253 -3.53 -4.38 -13.28
CA ALA A 253 -4.73 -3.67 -13.71
C ALA A 253 -4.39 -2.65 -14.82
N ASN A 254 -5.42 -2.08 -15.42
CA ASN A 254 -5.28 -0.90 -16.28
C ASN A 254 -5.39 0.41 -15.47
N SER A 255 -5.33 1.53 -16.15
CA SER A 255 -5.36 2.87 -15.55
C SER A 255 -6.76 3.47 -15.39
N THR A 256 -7.81 2.73 -15.70
CA THR A 256 -9.19 3.28 -15.77
C THR A 256 -10.22 2.51 -14.96
N ASP A 257 -10.06 1.21 -14.80
CA ASP A 257 -11.12 0.37 -14.26
C ASP A 257 -11.11 0.33 -12.73
N GLU A 258 -12.29 0.45 -12.14
CA GLU A 258 -12.50 0.02 -10.77
C GLU A 258 -12.65 -1.50 -10.72
N LEU A 259 -11.99 -2.14 -9.77
CA LEU A 259 -12.03 -3.60 -9.68
C LEU A 259 -11.75 -4.12 -8.26
N CYS A 260 -12.32 -5.28 -7.98
CA CYS A 260 -11.83 -6.23 -7.00
C CYS A 260 -11.15 -7.38 -7.75
N LYS A 261 -9.84 -7.49 -7.65
CA LYS A 261 -9.09 -8.57 -8.30
C LYS A 261 -8.49 -9.52 -7.28
N ILE A 262 -8.90 -10.77 -7.34
CA ILE A 262 -8.30 -11.83 -6.52
C ILE A 262 -7.18 -12.50 -7.29
N VAL A 263 -6.01 -12.57 -6.67
CA VAL A 263 -4.81 -13.23 -7.20
C VAL A 263 -4.37 -14.32 -6.24
N GLU A 264 -4.17 -15.52 -6.74
CA GLU A 264 -3.58 -16.62 -6.00
C GLU A 264 -2.04 -16.51 -6.01
N ILE A 265 -1.43 -16.51 -4.83
CA ILE A 265 0.01 -16.45 -4.65
C ILE A 265 0.48 -17.75 -3.98
N ASP A 266 1.40 -18.47 -4.63
CA ASP A 266 2.07 -19.61 -4.03
C ASP A 266 3.16 -19.13 -3.05
N MET A 267 2.83 -19.11 -1.76
CA MET A 267 3.73 -18.63 -0.71
C MET A 267 4.96 -19.52 -0.50
N LYS A 268 4.91 -20.78 -0.92
CA LYS A 268 6.05 -21.71 -0.87
C LYS A 268 7.12 -21.36 -1.89
N ARG A 269 6.71 -20.75 -3.00
CA ARG A 269 7.61 -20.33 -4.08
C ARG A 269 8.73 -19.41 -3.60
N SER A 270 8.48 -18.55 -2.62
CA SER A 270 9.51 -17.67 -2.03
C SER A 270 10.66 -18.46 -1.39
N GLU A 271 10.36 -19.52 -0.66
CA GLU A 271 11.39 -20.37 -0.06
C GLU A 271 12.19 -21.13 -1.14
N GLU A 272 11.51 -21.67 -2.13
CA GLU A 272 12.15 -22.37 -3.25
C GLU A 272 13.11 -21.45 -4.01
N VAL A 273 12.67 -20.24 -4.34
CA VAL A 273 13.49 -19.21 -5.02
C VAL A 273 14.71 -18.86 -4.17
N ARG A 274 14.53 -18.61 -2.87
CA ARG A 274 15.62 -18.23 -1.96
C ARG A 274 16.65 -19.33 -1.74
N ARG A 275 16.27 -20.60 -1.90
CA ARG A 275 17.22 -21.73 -1.86
C ARG A 275 18.09 -21.78 -3.10
N ILE A 276 17.52 -21.50 -4.29
CA ILE A 276 18.22 -21.53 -5.58
C ILE A 276 19.02 -20.25 -5.80
N TRP A 277 18.42 -19.09 -5.46
CA TRP A 277 19.00 -17.75 -5.59
C TRP A 277 19.11 -17.11 -4.20
N PRO A 278 20.15 -17.44 -3.43
CA PRO A 278 20.23 -17.12 -2.01
C PRO A 278 20.73 -15.69 -1.75
N PHE A 279 20.09 -14.69 -2.33
CA PHE A 279 20.49 -13.27 -2.24
C PHE A 279 20.63 -12.78 -0.80
N LEU A 280 19.78 -13.25 0.15
CA LEU A 280 19.90 -12.86 1.55
C LEU A 280 21.14 -13.45 2.23
N ARG A 281 21.52 -14.69 1.90
CA ARG A 281 22.73 -15.35 2.42
C ARG A 281 23.98 -14.69 1.90
N ASP A 282 24.00 -14.30 0.64
CA ASP A 282 25.19 -13.85 -0.07
C ASP A 282 25.44 -12.32 0.09
N ARG A 283 24.64 -11.66 0.96
CA ARG A 283 24.83 -10.23 1.28
C ARG A 283 26.18 -9.99 1.94
N ARG A 284 26.90 -8.97 1.46
CA ARG A 284 28.16 -8.51 2.01
C ARG A 284 27.93 -7.48 3.13
N ILE A 285 27.37 -7.95 4.26
CA ILE A 285 26.99 -7.09 5.39
C ILE A 285 28.19 -6.33 5.97
N ASP A 286 29.39 -6.85 5.79
CA ASP A 286 30.67 -6.24 6.13
C ASP A 286 30.98 -4.96 5.31
N ALA A 287 30.36 -4.81 4.13
CA ALA A 287 30.64 -3.71 3.19
C ALA A 287 29.52 -2.64 3.15
N TYR A 288 28.41 -2.79 3.88
CA TYR A 288 27.23 -1.92 3.76
C TYR A 288 27.14 -0.80 4.80
N ALA A 289 28.18 -0.57 5.62
CA ALA A 289 28.12 0.40 6.71
C ALA A 289 27.75 1.83 6.27
N ASN A 290 28.12 2.20 5.04
CA ASN A 290 27.87 3.54 4.51
C ASN A 290 26.46 3.76 3.95
N ILE A 291 25.61 2.71 3.86
CA ILE A 291 24.25 2.86 3.28
C ILE A 291 23.38 3.83 4.10
N THR A 292 23.71 4.09 5.36
CA THR A 292 22.99 5.01 6.23
C THR A 292 23.42 6.48 6.05
N LYS A 293 24.45 6.73 5.26
CA LYS A 293 24.89 8.09 4.92
C LYS A 293 24.06 8.63 3.76
N ARG A 294 23.75 9.93 3.79
CA ARG A 294 23.05 10.59 2.69
C ARG A 294 23.94 10.71 1.44
N PHE A 295 25.22 10.87 1.62
CA PHE A 295 26.24 10.94 0.59
C PHE A 295 27.57 10.40 1.14
N ILE A 296 28.44 9.88 0.28
CA ILE A 296 29.77 9.36 0.63
C ILE A 296 30.79 10.22 -0.11
N ASP A 297 31.62 10.99 0.67
CA ASP A 297 32.73 11.79 0.15
C ASP A 297 33.95 10.91 -0.13
#